data_953f11bbe4d36b0c38d8fa8e7a26dc7b
#
_entry.id   953f11bbe4d36b0c38d8fa8e7a26dc7b
#
_cell.length_a   1.000
_cell.length_b   1.000
_cell.length_c   1.000
_cell.angle_alpha   90.00
_cell.angle_beta   90.00
_cell.angle_gamma   90.00
#
_symmetry.space_group_name_H-M   'P 1'
#
loop_
_entity.id
_entity.type
_entity.pdbx_description
1 polymer ?
#
loop_
_entity_poly.entity_id
_entity_poly.type
_entity_poly.pdbx_seq_one_letter_code
_entity_poly.pdbx_strand_id
1 'polypeptide(L)'
;MEYKHLNGNGLKIGAAIEGEGPLIVLVHGWPESWYSWRHQIPFLASLGYKVAAIDVRGYGQSDKPYEIAEYSMKNLTSDVISVIEDLGYSDAILFGHDWGAPIVWNTAALYPDKISAVGALSVPYTGRGPMSSIDLWKMLYKGKFFYQLYFQEEGVAEEEFEKDLKNALELTYFSSDGRGMSFLAENADNPKYQKNVNSKFLDCLPAFDDYPDWINKEELMFFVKEFENSGMRGP
;
A
#
# COMPACT_ATOMS: atom_id res chain seq x y z
N MET A 1 13.95 10.49 -13.93
CA MET A 1 12.85 10.41 -12.94
C MET A 1 12.77 11.71 -12.18
N GLU A 2 11.58 12.30 -12.09
CA GLU A 2 11.26 13.52 -11.33
C GLU A 2 10.26 13.19 -10.25
N TYR A 3 10.42 13.75 -9.04
CA TYR A 3 9.41 13.64 -7.99
C TYR A 3 8.73 14.99 -7.79
N LYS A 4 7.39 15.03 -7.84
CA LYS A 4 6.61 16.26 -7.66
C LYS A 4 5.26 15.99 -7.00
N HIS A 5 4.60 17.07 -6.58
CA HIS A 5 3.23 17.01 -6.09
C HIS A 5 2.25 17.32 -7.22
N LEU A 6 1.22 16.51 -7.31
CA LEU A 6 0.09 16.63 -8.23
C LEU A 6 -1.18 16.96 -7.44
N ASN A 7 -2.19 17.51 -8.13
CA ASN A 7 -3.50 17.68 -7.53
C ASN A 7 -4.22 16.32 -7.47
N GLY A 8 -4.59 15.93 -6.26
CA GLY A 8 -5.39 14.74 -5.97
C GLY A 8 -6.68 15.13 -5.27
N ASN A 9 -7.70 15.51 -6.02
CA ASN A 9 -9.02 15.87 -5.46
C ASN A 9 -8.93 16.92 -4.32
N GLY A 10 -8.14 17.97 -4.57
CA GLY A 10 -7.91 19.06 -3.61
C GLY A 10 -6.79 18.82 -2.60
N LEU A 11 -6.15 17.66 -2.63
CA LEU A 11 -4.96 17.33 -1.85
C LEU A 11 -3.72 17.35 -2.73
N LYS A 12 -2.57 17.48 -2.11
CA LYS A 12 -1.28 17.22 -2.77
C LYS A 12 -1.00 15.72 -2.75
N ILE A 13 -0.81 15.14 -3.91
CA ILE A 13 -0.40 13.74 -4.08
C ILE A 13 1.03 13.71 -4.60
N GLY A 14 1.94 13.13 -3.82
CA GLY A 14 3.33 12.92 -4.22
C GLY A 14 3.42 11.87 -5.33
N ALA A 15 4.25 12.10 -6.33
CA ALA A 15 4.41 11.16 -7.43
C ALA A 15 5.83 11.18 -8.01
N ALA A 16 6.38 9.99 -8.23
CA ALA A 16 7.58 9.80 -9.03
C ALA A 16 7.19 9.59 -10.49
N ILE A 17 7.73 10.42 -11.39
CA ILE A 17 7.32 10.47 -12.79
C ILE A 17 8.52 10.29 -13.71
N GLU A 18 8.35 9.47 -14.75
CA GLU A 18 9.36 9.25 -15.77
C GLU A 18 8.74 8.92 -17.12
N GLY A 19 9.47 9.23 -18.21
CA GLY A 19 9.09 8.89 -19.58
C GLY A 19 8.07 9.83 -20.20
N GLU A 20 7.70 9.48 -21.44
CA GLU A 20 6.72 10.19 -22.28
C GLU A 20 5.86 9.16 -23.01
N GLY A 21 4.66 9.55 -23.44
CA GLY A 21 3.72 8.68 -24.16
C GLY A 21 2.43 8.44 -23.40
N PRO A 22 1.69 7.33 -23.64
CA PRO A 22 0.48 7.00 -22.90
C PRO A 22 0.75 6.86 -21.40
N LEU A 23 -0.19 7.33 -20.57
CA LEU A 23 0.00 7.37 -19.14
C LEU A 23 -0.25 6.01 -18.48
N ILE A 24 0.68 5.61 -17.62
CA ILE A 24 0.51 4.53 -16.63
C ILE A 24 0.55 5.15 -15.22
N VAL A 25 -0.46 4.89 -14.39
CA VAL A 25 -0.44 5.23 -12.97
C VAL A 25 -0.24 3.97 -12.14
N LEU A 26 0.76 4.00 -11.27
CA LEU A 26 1.12 2.90 -10.37
C LEU A 26 0.70 3.27 -8.94
N VAL A 27 -0.08 2.39 -8.30
CA VAL A 27 -0.66 2.59 -6.96
C VAL A 27 -0.16 1.51 -6.02
N HIS A 28 0.59 1.90 -4.99
CA HIS A 28 1.17 0.99 -4.01
C HIS A 28 0.16 0.53 -2.96
N GLY A 29 0.56 -0.42 -2.13
CA GLY A 29 -0.20 -0.95 -1.01
C GLY A 29 0.34 -0.58 0.37
N TRP A 30 0.17 -1.49 1.33
CA TRP A 30 0.59 -1.32 2.71
C TRP A 30 1.64 -2.40 3.10
N PRO A 31 2.64 -2.05 3.86
CA PRO A 31 3.16 -0.72 4.20
C PRO A 31 4.21 -0.27 3.18
N GLU A 32 3.79 0.41 2.14
CA GLU A 32 4.60 0.75 0.97
C GLU A 32 4.64 2.27 0.69
N SER A 33 5.25 2.65 -0.42
CA SER A 33 5.24 3.99 -1.02
C SER A 33 5.43 3.88 -2.53
N TRP A 34 5.47 5.01 -3.25
CA TRP A 34 5.84 5.03 -4.68
C TRP A 34 7.14 4.25 -4.95
N TYR A 35 8.03 4.16 -3.98
CA TYR A 35 9.35 3.52 -4.12
C TYR A 35 9.27 2.00 -4.32
N SER A 36 8.15 1.38 -3.99
CA SER A 36 7.88 -0.03 -4.34
C SER A 36 7.97 -0.27 -5.84
N TRP A 37 7.66 0.75 -6.65
CA TRP A 37 7.68 0.71 -8.11
C TRP A 37 9.00 1.16 -8.74
N ARG A 38 10.07 1.38 -7.96
CA ARG A 38 11.36 1.93 -8.42
C ARG A 38 12.00 1.19 -9.59
N HIS A 39 11.74 -0.11 -9.71
CA HIS A 39 12.25 -0.94 -10.81
C HIS A 39 11.31 -0.93 -12.03
N GLN A 40 10.00 -0.84 -11.82
CA GLN A 40 8.99 -0.82 -12.87
C GLN A 40 8.95 0.53 -13.59
N ILE A 41 9.16 1.64 -12.89
CA ILE A 41 9.14 2.98 -13.46
C ILE A 41 10.09 3.11 -14.66
N PRO A 42 11.42 2.90 -14.52
CA PRO A 42 12.33 3.06 -15.65
C PRO A 42 12.11 2.01 -16.75
N PHE A 43 11.68 0.80 -16.39
CA PHE A 43 11.38 -0.23 -17.39
C PHE A 43 10.19 0.17 -18.26
N LEU A 44 9.08 0.58 -17.67
CA LEU A 44 7.89 0.99 -18.43
C LEU A 44 8.15 2.28 -19.22
N ALA A 45 8.90 3.22 -18.66
CA ALA A 45 9.32 4.42 -19.36
C ALA A 45 10.17 4.10 -20.61
N SER A 46 11.07 3.11 -20.52
CA SER A 46 11.86 2.65 -21.65
C SER A 46 11.05 2.02 -22.79
N LEU A 47 9.82 1.58 -22.50
CA LEU A 47 8.86 1.05 -23.47
C LEU A 47 8.00 2.15 -24.13
N GLY A 48 8.24 3.44 -23.82
CA GLY A 48 7.52 4.56 -24.42
C GLY A 48 6.23 4.93 -23.70
N TYR A 49 6.16 4.68 -22.40
CA TYR A 49 5.07 5.14 -21.55
C TYR A 49 5.52 6.32 -20.67
N LYS A 50 4.58 7.21 -20.35
CA LYS A 50 4.73 8.08 -19.19
C LYS A 50 4.23 7.34 -17.96
N VAL A 51 5.06 7.25 -16.95
CA VAL A 51 4.77 6.49 -15.71
C VAL A 51 4.69 7.46 -14.55
N ALA A 52 3.63 7.38 -13.75
CA ALA A 52 3.45 8.12 -12.52
C ALA A 52 3.18 7.13 -11.38
N ALA A 53 4.16 6.89 -10.52
CA ALA A 53 3.98 6.12 -9.29
C ALA A 53 3.61 7.08 -8.16
N ILE A 54 2.39 6.99 -7.65
CA ILE A 54 1.87 7.91 -6.64
C ILE A 54 2.13 7.38 -5.22
N ASP A 55 2.32 8.30 -4.26
CA ASP A 55 2.04 8.02 -2.86
C ASP A 55 0.54 8.19 -2.63
N VAL A 56 -0.14 7.16 -2.18
CA VAL A 56 -1.55 7.23 -1.81
C VAL A 56 -1.73 8.28 -0.71
N ARG A 57 -2.90 8.97 -0.66
CA ARG A 57 -3.18 9.90 0.46
C ARG A 57 -2.86 9.25 1.81
N GLY A 58 -2.26 10.00 2.70
CA GLY A 58 -1.80 9.48 4.00
C GLY A 58 -0.39 8.91 4.00
N TYR A 59 0.19 8.62 2.84
CA TYR A 59 1.52 8.02 2.70
C TYR A 59 2.57 9.02 2.22
N GLY A 60 3.83 8.69 2.48
CA GLY A 60 5.02 9.38 1.94
C GLY A 60 4.93 10.89 1.99
N GLN A 61 5.01 11.54 0.83
CA GLN A 61 4.95 12.99 0.72
C GLN A 61 3.56 13.54 0.34
N SER A 62 2.53 12.66 0.24
CA SER A 62 1.16 13.07 0.02
C SER A 62 0.54 13.72 1.25
N ASP A 63 -0.52 14.52 1.07
CA ASP A 63 -1.28 15.10 2.17
C ASP A 63 -1.92 14.00 3.03
N LYS A 64 -2.06 14.28 4.33
CA LYS A 64 -2.44 13.33 5.38
C LYS A 64 -3.65 13.84 6.16
N PRO A 65 -4.86 13.82 5.57
CA PRO A 65 -6.06 14.20 6.31
C PRO A 65 -6.19 13.37 7.58
N TYR A 66 -6.62 14.00 8.67
CA TYR A 66 -6.74 13.29 9.95
C TYR A 66 -7.99 12.42 10.01
N GLU A 67 -9.09 12.87 9.39
CA GLU A 67 -10.40 12.25 9.49
C GLU A 67 -10.48 10.92 8.72
N ILE A 68 -10.95 9.84 9.36
CA ILE A 68 -11.08 8.51 8.75
C ILE A 68 -11.93 8.54 7.47
N ALA A 69 -12.99 9.37 7.44
CA ALA A 69 -13.88 9.51 6.29
C ALA A 69 -13.16 9.97 5.00
N GLU A 70 -12.02 10.66 5.14
CA GLU A 70 -11.19 11.10 4.03
C GLU A 70 -10.53 9.93 3.29
N TYR A 71 -10.40 8.79 3.93
CA TYR A 71 -9.80 7.57 3.35
C TYR A 71 -10.84 6.64 2.71
N SER A 72 -12.03 7.15 2.42
CA SER A 72 -13.06 6.38 1.72
C SER A 72 -12.61 6.00 0.31
N MET A 73 -13.06 4.82 -0.19
CA MET A 73 -12.75 4.38 -1.55
C MET A 73 -13.17 5.42 -2.61
N LYS A 74 -14.24 6.18 -2.36
CA LYS A 74 -14.66 7.29 -3.22
C LYS A 74 -13.56 8.35 -3.34
N ASN A 75 -12.96 8.74 -2.23
CA ASN A 75 -11.90 9.75 -2.22
C ASN A 75 -10.62 9.21 -2.85
N LEU A 76 -10.22 7.97 -2.51
CA LEU A 76 -9.04 7.32 -3.08
C LEU A 76 -9.11 7.19 -4.61
N THR A 77 -10.26 6.81 -5.14
CA THR A 77 -10.46 6.72 -6.60
C THR A 77 -10.50 8.10 -7.27
N SER A 78 -11.08 9.11 -6.58
CA SER A 78 -11.10 10.49 -7.08
C SER A 78 -9.69 11.09 -7.13
N ASP A 79 -8.80 10.73 -6.21
CA ASP A 79 -7.39 11.16 -6.26
C ASP A 79 -6.71 10.66 -7.52
N VAL A 80 -6.89 9.37 -7.86
CA VAL A 80 -6.31 8.78 -9.06
C VAL A 80 -6.80 9.51 -10.32
N ILE A 81 -8.09 9.80 -10.42
CA ILE A 81 -8.65 10.54 -11.55
C ILE A 81 -8.09 11.96 -11.63
N SER A 82 -8.02 12.66 -10.48
CA SER A 82 -7.46 14.02 -10.43
C SER A 82 -5.98 14.05 -10.83
N VAL A 83 -5.20 13.04 -10.45
CA VAL A 83 -3.81 12.88 -10.88
C VAL A 83 -3.70 12.70 -12.40
N ILE A 84 -4.56 11.88 -13.01
CA ILE A 84 -4.60 11.69 -14.47
C ILE A 84 -4.87 13.03 -15.18
N GLU A 85 -5.87 13.78 -14.69
CA GLU A 85 -6.28 15.06 -15.25
C GLU A 85 -5.22 16.16 -15.04
N ASP A 86 -4.57 16.21 -13.87
CA ASP A 86 -3.51 17.17 -13.55
C ASP A 86 -2.24 16.94 -14.42
N LEU A 87 -2.01 15.69 -14.82
CA LEU A 87 -0.96 15.32 -15.78
C LEU A 87 -1.33 15.65 -17.24
N GLY A 88 -2.56 16.11 -17.50
CA GLY A 88 -3.05 16.51 -18.83
C GLY A 88 -3.55 15.36 -19.69
N TYR A 89 -3.91 14.21 -19.10
CA TYR A 89 -4.40 13.03 -19.81
C TYR A 89 -5.92 12.88 -19.68
N SER A 90 -6.55 12.36 -20.73
CA SER A 90 -7.97 11.99 -20.75
C SER A 90 -8.24 10.64 -20.09
N ASP A 91 -7.27 9.73 -20.18
CA ASP A 91 -7.34 8.36 -19.69
C ASP A 91 -5.94 7.84 -19.33
N ALA A 92 -5.91 6.71 -18.59
CA ALA A 92 -4.67 6.05 -18.22
C ALA A 92 -4.83 4.53 -18.10
N ILE A 93 -3.69 3.85 -18.13
CA ILE A 93 -3.55 2.47 -17.68
C ILE A 93 -3.24 2.50 -16.17
N LEU A 94 -3.90 1.66 -15.37
CA LEU A 94 -3.67 1.56 -13.94
C LEU A 94 -3.03 0.23 -13.56
N PHE A 95 -2.03 0.28 -12.68
CA PHE A 95 -1.57 -0.91 -11.95
C PHE A 95 -1.61 -0.65 -10.45
N GLY A 96 -2.13 -1.62 -9.68
CA GLY A 96 -2.18 -1.57 -8.23
C GLY A 96 -1.63 -2.83 -7.59
N HIS A 97 -0.95 -2.69 -6.46
CA HIS A 97 -0.46 -3.78 -5.63
C HIS A 97 -1.06 -3.70 -4.23
N ASP A 98 -1.39 -4.85 -3.61
CA ASP A 98 -1.97 -4.95 -2.26
C ASP A 98 -3.17 -3.99 -2.10
N TRP A 99 -3.18 -3.01 -1.18
CA TRP A 99 -4.24 -2.00 -1.07
C TRP A 99 -4.39 -1.12 -2.31
N GLY A 100 -3.36 -0.96 -3.12
CA GLY A 100 -3.46 -0.30 -4.42
C GLY A 100 -4.35 -1.06 -5.41
N ALA A 101 -4.45 -2.38 -5.29
CA ALA A 101 -5.29 -3.18 -6.17
C ALA A 101 -6.81 -2.88 -6.01
N PRO A 102 -7.41 -2.87 -4.81
CA PRO A 102 -8.78 -2.39 -4.63
C PRO A 102 -9.00 -0.97 -5.15
N ILE A 103 -8.02 -0.07 -4.98
CA ILE A 103 -8.13 1.31 -5.48
C ILE A 103 -8.26 1.30 -7.00
N VAL A 104 -7.34 0.64 -7.73
CA VAL A 104 -7.39 0.63 -9.20
C VAL A 104 -8.59 -0.14 -9.76
N TRP A 105 -9.02 -1.23 -9.11
CA TRP A 105 -10.24 -1.96 -9.49
C TRP A 105 -11.49 -1.08 -9.36
N ASN A 106 -11.64 -0.36 -8.24
CA ASN A 106 -12.77 0.52 -8.04
C ASN A 106 -12.69 1.77 -8.93
N THR A 107 -11.49 2.30 -9.21
CA THR A 107 -11.32 3.40 -10.16
C THR A 107 -11.81 2.99 -11.54
N ALA A 108 -11.40 1.82 -12.04
CA ALA A 108 -11.85 1.32 -13.35
C ALA A 108 -13.37 1.07 -13.39
N ALA A 109 -13.95 0.58 -12.29
CA ALA A 109 -15.39 0.33 -12.21
C ALA A 109 -16.23 1.62 -12.15
N LEU A 110 -15.74 2.65 -11.44
CA LEU A 110 -16.44 3.92 -11.24
C LEU A 110 -16.23 4.91 -12.39
N TYR A 111 -15.10 4.83 -13.09
CA TYR A 111 -14.69 5.76 -14.13
C TYR A 111 -14.23 5.01 -15.41
N PRO A 112 -15.08 4.15 -16.00
CA PRO A 112 -14.68 3.28 -17.12
C PRO A 112 -14.18 4.06 -18.35
N ASP A 113 -14.70 5.26 -18.59
CA ASP A 113 -14.29 6.11 -19.71
C ASP A 113 -12.92 6.78 -19.51
N LYS A 114 -12.37 6.72 -18.30
CA LYS A 114 -11.06 7.30 -17.94
C LYS A 114 -9.96 6.25 -17.81
N ILE A 115 -10.28 4.96 -17.90
CA ILE A 115 -9.33 3.88 -17.67
C ILE A 115 -9.28 2.98 -18.89
N SER A 116 -8.18 3.06 -19.64
CA SER A 116 -7.97 2.28 -20.84
C SER A 116 -7.59 0.82 -20.59
N ALA A 117 -6.93 0.55 -19.45
CA ALA A 117 -6.65 -0.80 -18.96
C ALA A 117 -6.38 -0.79 -17.45
N VAL A 118 -6.59 -1.91 -16.79
CA VAL A 118 -6.27 -2.10 -15.37
C VAL A 118 -5.60 -3.44 -15.13
N GLY A 119 -4.54 -3.43 -14.34
CA GLY A 119 -3.87 -4.61 -13.81
C GLY A 119 -3.73 -4.52 -12.30
N ALA A 120 -3.83 -5.65 -11.62
CA ALA A 120 -3.64 -5.69 -10.18
C ALA A 120 -2.81 -6.91 -9.77
N LEU A 121 -1.97 -6.70 -8.74
CA LEU A 121 -1.10 -7.71 -8.16
C LEU A 121 -1.58 -8.04 -6.75
N SER A 122 -1.51 -9.31 -6.39
CA SER A 122 -1.84 -9.89 -5.08
C SER A 122 -3.32 -9.93 -4.73
N VAL A 123 -4.13 -8.92 -5.07
CA VAL A 123 -5.55 -8.84 -4.69
C VAL A 123 -6.45 -8.86 -5.94
N PRO A 124 -7.20 -9.95 -6.18
CA PRO A 124 -8.11 -10.05 -7.32
C PRO A 124 -9.34 -9.16 -7.13
N TYR A 125 -10.02 -8.86 -8.25
CA TYR A 125 -11.31 -8.21 -8.18
C TYR A 125 -12.37 -9.16 -7.60
N THR A 126 -13.04 -8.73 -6.53
CA THR A 126 -14.06 -9.54 -5.86
C THR A 126 -15.49 -8.97 -5.99
N GLY A 127 -15.62 -7.76 -6.55
CA GLY A 127 -16.89 -7.06 -6.57
C GLY A 127 -17.40 -6.66 -5.17
N ARG A 128 -18.62 -6.14 -5.11
CA ARG A 128 -19.26 -5.76 -3.86
C ARG A 128 -19.94 -6.97 -3.22
N GLY A 129 -19.51 -7.35 -2.03
CA GLY A 129 -20.12 -8.40 -1.24
C GLY A 129 -21.49 -7.99 -0.61
N PRO A 130 -22.22 -8.95 -0.03
CA PRO A 130 -23.52 -8.70 0.61
C PRO A 130 -23.41 -7.95 1.95
N MET A 131 -22.22 -7.87 2.53
CA MET A 131 -21.91 -7.16 3.78
C MET A 131 -20.58 -6.43 3.68
N SER A 132 -20.26 -5.58 4.66
CA SER A 132 -18.95 -4.92 4.72
C SER A 132 -17.85 -5.96 4.96
N SER A 133 -16.63 -5.69 4.44
CA SER A 133 -15.47 -6.55 4.68
C SER A 133 -15.18 -6.68 6.17
N ILE A 134 -15.34 -5.60 6.94
CA ILE A 134 -15.10 -5.59 8.39
C ILE A 134 -16.08 -6.54 9.11
N ASP A 135 -17.36 -6.52 8.77
CA ASP A 135 -18.33 -7.42 9.40
C ASP A 135 -18.06 -8.88 9.02
N LEU A 136 -17.65 -9.12 7.78
CA LEU A 136 -17.24 -10.45 7.32
C LEU A 136 -16.00 -10.94 8.12
N TRP A 137 -14.99 -10.09 8.29
CA TRP A 137 -13.80 -10.46 9.07
C TRP A 137 -14.11 -10.68 10.55
N LYS A 138 -14.95 -9.86 11.17
CA LYS A 138 -15.43 -10.09 12.56
C LYS A 138 -16.10 -11.45 12.74
N MET A 139 -16.82 -11.90 11.72
CA MET A 139 -17.48 -13.20 11.74
C MET A 139 -16.48 -14.35 11.54
N LEU A 140 -15.60 -14.26 10.54
CA LEU A 140 -14.66 -15.32 10.17
C LEU A 140 -13.51 -15.50 11.19
N TYR A 141 -13.06 -14.39 11.80
CA TYR A 141 -11.93 -14.38 12.75
C TYR A 141 -12.37 -14.20 14.19
N LYS A 142 -13.64 -14.53 14.52
CA LYS A 142 -14.14 -14.44 15.89
C LYS A 142 -13.23 -15.23 16.86
N GLY A 143 -12.67 -14.52 17.86
CA GLY A 143 -11.76 -15.10 18.85
C GLY A 143 -10.35 -15.42 18.35
N LYS A 144 -9.99 -14.93 17.15
CA LYS A 144 -8.65 -15.06 16.57
C LYS A 144 -8.08 -13.69 16.25
N PHE A 145 -6.75 -13.60 16.19
CA PHE A 145 -6.08 -12.40 15.66
C PHE A 145 -6.32 -12.31 14.14
N PHE A 146 -6.66 -11.10 13.68
CA PHE A 146 -6.66 -10.75 12.27
C PHE A 146 -6.23 -9.29 12.11
N TYR A 147 -5.18 -9.05 11.35
CA TYR A 147 -4.50 -7.75 11.29
C TYR A 147 -5.40 -6.61 10.81
N GLN A 148 -6.30 -6.84 9.85
CA GLN A 148 -7.20 -5.78 9.39
C GLN A 148 -8.23 -5.36 10.46
N LEU A 149 -8.59 -6.25 11.38
CA LEU A 149 -9.42 -5.88 12.54
C LEU A 149 -8.60 -5.16 13.60
N TYR A 150 -7.34 -5.55 13.78
CA TYR A 150 -6.41 -4.86 14.68
C TYR A 150 -6.20 -3.41 14.25
N PHE A 151 -6.05 -3.14 12.97
CA PHE A 151 -5.88 -1.80 12.43
C PHE A 151 -7.14 -0.91 12.48
N GLN A 152 -8.30 -1.44 12.87
CA GLN A 152 -9.51 -0.60 13.07
C GLN A 152 -9.51 0.19 14.38
N GLU A 153 -8.65 -0.15 15.34
CA GLU A 153 -8.53 0.58 16.60
C GLU A 153 -7.56 1.75 16.44
N GLU A 154 -8.09 2.97 16.48
CA GLU A 154 -7.30 4.19 16.30
C GLU A 154 -6.20 4.32 17.36
N GLY A 155 -4.98 4.65 16.92
CA GLY A 155 -3.82 4.87 17.77
C GLY A 155 -3.08 3.60 18.18
N VAL A 156 -3.67 2.42 18.04
CA VAL A 156 -3.06 1.16 18.49
C VAL A 156 -1.93 0.70 17.58
N ALA A 157 -2.18 0.66 16.27
CA ALA A 157 -1.15 0.32 15.30
C ALA A 157 -0.10 1.43 15.18
N GLU A 158 -0.52 2.70 15.22
CA GLU A 158 0.37 3.86 15.20
C GLU A 158 1.36 3.78 16.37
N GLU A 159 0.89 3.58 17.61
CA GLU A 159 1.78 3.47 18.78
C GLU A 159 2.76 2.30 18.66
N GLU A 160 2.32 1.16 18.11
CA GLU A 160 3.16 -0.01 17.96
C GLU A 160 4.27 0.20 16.93
N PHE A 161 3.93 0.70 15.74
CA PHE A 161 4.87 0.86 14.63
C PHE A 161 5.81 2.06 14.83
N GLU A 162 5.28 3.20 15.28
CA GLU A 162 6.03 4.44 15.42
C GLU A 162 7.05 4.41 16.57
N LYS A 163 6.95 3.45 17.48
CA LYS A 163 7.92 3.24 18.53
C LYS A 163 9.33 2.92 17.99
N ASP A 164 9.40 2.11 16.94
CA ASP A 164 10.62 1.76 16.20
C ASP A 164 10.24 1.35 14.77
N LEU A 165 10.05 2.35 13.91
CA LEU A 165 9.62 2.17 12.52
C LEU A 165 10.55 1.24 11.74
N LYS A 166 11.87 1.35 11.97
CA LYS A 166 12.82 0.49 11.27
C LYS A 166 12.58 -0.97 11.62
N ASN A 167 12.54 -1.31 12.90
CA ASN A 167 12.30 -2.68 13.34
C ASN A 167 10.91 -3.17 12.92
N ALA A 168 9.89 -2.32 12.99
CA ALA A 168 8.53 -2.67 12.57
C ALA A 168 8.45 -3.02 11.08
N LEU A 169 9.11 -2.25 10.21
CA LEU A 169 9.17 -2.52 8.78
C LEU A 169 10.03 -3.75 8.46
N GLU A 170 11.19 -3.93 9.13
CA GLU A 170 12.01 -5.15 8.99
C GLU A 170 11.20 -6.41 9.32
N LEU A 171 10.55 -6.43 10.49
CA LEU A 171 9.72 -7.57 10.90
C LEU A 171 8.58 -7.82 9.91
N THR A 172 7.89 -6.77 9.47
CA THR A 172 6.76 -6.89 8.54
C THR A 172 7.21 -7.42 7.18
N TYR A 173 8.24 -6.83 6.58
CA TYR A 173 8.70 -7.20 5.25
C TYR A 173 9.32 -8.60 5.23
N PHE A 174 10.19 -8.90 6.20
CA PHE A 174 10.94 -10.16 6.20
C PHE A 174 10.11 -11.36 6.66
N SER A 175 9.06 -11.12 7.47
CA SER A 175 8.10 -12.17 7.80
C SER A 175 7.11 -12.47 6.68
N SER A 176 6.88 -11.50 5.78
CA SER A 176 5.92 -11.60 4.67
C SER A 176 6.57 -12.03 3.35
N ASP A 177 7.89 -12.09 3.26
CA ASP A 177 8.59 -12.60 2.10
C ASP A 177 8.54 -14.15 2.02
N GLY A 178 9.02 -14.73 0.91
CA GLY A 178 9.00 -16.18 0.73
C GLY A 178 9.76 -16.95 1.83
N ARG A 179 10.82 -16.35 2.37
CA ARG A 179 11.64 -16.91 3.46
C ARG A 179 10.87 -16.89 4.78
N GLY A 180 10.27 -15.77 5.12
CA GLY A 180 9.47 -15.61 6.33
C GLY A 180 8.23 -16.50 6.32
N MET A 181 7.53 -16.58 5.20
CA MET A 181 6.35 -17.44 5.04
C MET A 181 6.72 -18.92 5.16
N SER A 182 7.83 -19.36 4.59
CA SER A 182 8.33 -20.75 4.74
C SER A 182 8.67 -21.05 6.20
N PHE A 183 9.39 -20.15 6.87
CA PHE A 183 9.72 -20.28 8.28
C PHE A 183 8.47 -20.40 9.17
N LEU A 184 7.46 -19.55 8.95
CA LEU A 184 6.21 -19.60 9.72
C LEU A 184 5.43 -20.89 9.46
N ALA A 185 5.41 -21.38 8.22
CA ALA A 185 4.77 -22.65 7.88
C ALA A 185 5.45 -23.86 8.57
N GLU A 186 6.78 -23.88 8.58
CA GLU A 186 7.57 -24.93 9.25
C GLU A 186 7.43 -24.89 10.79
N ASN A 187 7.12 -23.71 11.35
CA ASN A 187 6.96 -23.49 12.79
C ASN A 187 5.49 -23.27 13.20
N ALA A 188 4.54 -23.73 12.42
CA ALA A 188 3.11 -23.48 12.67
C ALA A 188 2.62 -24.01 14.02
N ASP A 189 3.21 -25.11 14.53
CA ASP A 189 2.89 -25.70 15.82
C ASP A 189 3.68 -25.11 17.01
N ASN A 190 4.61 -24.17 16.75
CA ASN A 190 5.42 -23.56 17.79
C ASN A 190 4.67 -22.36 18.42
N PRO A 191 4.33 -22.41 19.72
CA PRO A 191 3.58 -21.34 20.38
C PRO A 191 4.23 -19.94 20.28
N LYS A 192 5.56 -19.86 20.10
CA LYS A 192 6.30 -18.61 19.93
C LYS A 192 5.82 -17.82 18.72
N TYR A 193 5.37 -18.50 17.67
CA TYR A 193 4.96 -17.89 16.40
C TYR A 193 3.43 -17.91 16.18
N GLN A 194 2.67 -18.28 17.20
CA GLN A 194 1.20 -18.30 17.15
C GLN A 194 0.60 -17.05 17.81
N LYS A 195 -0.11 -16.25 17.01
CA LYS A 195 -0.88 -15.12 17.53
C LYS A 195 -2.20 -15.57 18.15
N ASN A 196 -2.58 -14.92 19.23
CA ASN A 196 -3.91 -15.04 19.85
C ASN A 196 -4.67 -13.71 19.71
N VAL A 197 -5.92 -13.68 20.14
CA VAL A 197 -6.81 -12.52 20.02
C VAL A 197 -6.27 -11.22 20.66
N ASN A 198 -5.38 -11.35 21.65
CA ASN A 198 -4.78 -10.21 22.35
C ASN A 198 -3.38 -9.84 21.82
N SER A 199 -2.89 -10.54 20.80
CA SER A 199 -1.58 -10.24 20.21
C SER A 199 -1.61 -8.90 19.49
N LYS A 200 -0.46 -8.21 19.48
CA LYS A 200 -0.18 -7.09 18.61
C LYS A 200 0.24 -7.56 17.22
N PHE A 201 0.33 -6.63 16.27
CA PHE A 201 0.68 -6.98 14.89
C PHE A 201 2.11 -7.53 14.78
N LEU A 202 3.08 -6.91 15.44
CA LEU A 202 4.48 -7.33 15.40
C LEU A 202 4.80 -8.54 16.29
N ASP A 203 3.91 -8.92 17.19
CA ASP A 203 4.11 -10.12 18.01
C ASP A 203 4.25 -11.38 17.15
N CYS A 204 5.03 -12.33 17.62
CA CYS A 204 5.19 -13.65 17.01
C CYS A 204 5.76 -13.64 15.56
N LEU A 205 6.21 -12.51 15.06
CA LEU A 205 6.90 -12.45 13.76
C LEU A 205 8.35 -12.94 13.89
N PRO A 206 8.87 -13.70 12.91
CA PRO A 206 10.28 -14.08 12.91
C PRO A 206 11.16 -12.88 12.57
N ALA A 207 12.28 -12.75 13.27
CA ALA A 207 13.34 -11.80 12.93
C ALA A 207 14.46 -12.54 12.18
N PHE A 208 15.05 -11.86 11.21
CA PHE A 208 16.20 -12.34 10.44
C PHE A 208 17.35 -11.33 10.55
N ASP A 209 18.57 -11.82 10.68
CA ASP A 209 19.76 -10.97 10.82
C ASP A 209 20.26 -10.43 9.46
N ASP A 210 19.90 -11.09 8.37
CA ASP A 210 20.34 -10.78 7.00
C ASP A 210 19.18 -10.19 6.17
N TYR A 211 19.53 -9.30 5.25
CA TYR A 211 18.59 -8.75 4.28
C TYR A 211 18.32 -9.75 3.15
N PRO A 212 17.07 -9.83 2.66
CA PRO A 212 16.76 -10.63 1.47
C PRO A 212 17.27 -9.93 0.20
N ASP A 213 17.40 -10.70 -0.89
CA ASP A 213 17.95 -10.21 -2.17
C ASP A 213 17.12 -9.09 -2.83
N TRP A 214 15.85 -8.94 -2.46
CA TRP A 214 14.93 -7.98 -3.07
C TRP A 214 14.95 -6.58 -2.44
N ILE A 215 15.59 -6.40 -1.27
CA ILE A 215 15.74 -5.12 -0.59
C ILE A 215 17.06 -5.07 0.19
N ASN A 216 17.77 -3.96 0.12
CA ASN A 216 18.95 -3.70 0.92
C ASN A 216 18.64 -2.68 2.05
N LYS A 217 19.65 -2.41 2.88
CA LYS A 217 19.50 -1.51 4.03
C LYS A 217 19.15 -0.08 3.62
N GLU A 218 19.74 0.42 2.56
CA GLU A 218 19.51 1.78 2.06
C GLU A 218 18.08 1.93 1.55
N GLU A 219 17.59 0.93 0.84
CA GLU A 219 16.22 0.88 0.34
C GLU A 219 15.19 0.77 1.49
N LEU A 220 15.47 -0.06 2.51
CA LEU A 220 14.62 -0.10 3.70
C LEU A 220 14.59 1.27 4.40
N MET A 221 15.74 1.92 4.56
CA MET A 221 15.81 3.25 5.18
C MET A 221 15.09 4.32 4.37
N PHE A 222 14.91 4.13 3.06
CA PHE A 222 14.02 4.98 2.27
C PHE A 222 12.56 4.85 2.75
N PHE A 223 12.03 3.64 2.87
CA PHE A 223 10.69 3.41 3.41
C PHE A 223 10.53 3.94 4.84
N VAL A 224 11.54 3.71 5.70
CA VAL A 224 11.53 4.27 7.07
C VAL A 224 11.32 5.79 7.06
N LYS A 225 12.05 6.52 6.22
CA LYS A 225 11.92 7.98 6.11
C LYS A 225 10.55 8.42 5.58
N GLU A 226 9.99 7.68 4.63
CA GLU A 226 8.64 7.96 4.13
C GLU A 226 7.60 7.80 5.26
N PHE A 227 7.72 6.76 6.09
CA PHE A 227 6.84 6.56 7.25
C PHE A 227 7.15 7.50 8.43
N GLU A 228 8.41 7.92 8.64
CA GLU A 228 8.72 9.01 9.58
C GLU A 228 8.02 10.31 9.18
N ASN A 229 7.89 10.58 7.88
CA ASN A 229 7.18 11.75 7.37
C ASN A 229 5.66 11.59 7.42
N SER A 230 5.12 10.41 7.10
CA SER A 230 3.67 10.19 7.04
C SER A 230 3.06 9.85 8.40
N GLY A 231 3.79 9.22 9.29
CA GLY A 231 3.21 8.45 10.39
C GLY A 231 2.48 7.22 9.88
N MET A 232 1.86 6.50 10.80
CA MET A 232 1.09 5.28 10.52
C MET A 232 -0.43 5.49 10.56
N ARG A 233 -0.89 6.72 10.78
CA ARG A 233 -2.33 7.02 10.87
C ARG A 233 -3.06 6.90 9.54
N GLY A 234 -2.50 7.44 8.48
CA GLY A 234 -3.08 7.38 7.14
C GLY A 234 -2.93 5.99 6.50
N PRO A 235 -1.72 5.39 6.62
CA PRO A 235 -1.49 4.01 6.21
C PRO A 235 -2.32 2.99 6.96
#